data_19b6988e43296a5678f8c0d747744572
#
_entry.id   19b6988e43296a5678f8c0d747744572
#
_cell.length_a   1.000
_cell.length_b   1.000
_cell.length_c   1.000
_cell.angle_alpha   90.00
_cell.angle_beta   90.00
_cell.angle_gamma   90.00
#
_symmetry.space_group_name_H-M   'P 1'
#
loop_
_entity.id
_entity.type
_entity.pdbx_description
1 polymer ?
#
loop_
_entity_poly.entity_id
_entity_poly.type
_entity_poly.pdbx_seq_one_letter_code
_entity_poly.pdbx_strand_id
1 'polypeptide(L)'
;DIVLENNQEETMVKTSETSYEDGEISITLTEYREEDTSIYVADIVLSSPEYLKTAFAQNSYGKNVTEKTSEIAGGVNAILAINGDYYGAQEKGYVLRNGTLYRSEAEEGQEDLVIYEDGSFEILSEESVTAEELLEQGAQEILSFGPALIENGTIAVTEEDEVGKAMASNPRTAIGIIDNLHYVFVVSDGRTEESEGLSLLELAEFMEGLGVETAYNLDG
;
A
#
# COMPACT_ATOMS: atom_id res chain seq x y z
N ASP A 1 0.78 4.05 -7.86
CA ASP A 1 1.67 3.90 -6.69
C ASP A 1 1.15 4.71 -5.51
N ILE A 2 1.52 4.30 -4.30
CA ILE A 2 1.24 5.04 -3.06
C ILE A 2 2.47 5.86 -2.71
N VAL A 3 2.29 7.14 -2.44
CA VAL A 3 3.40 8.08 -2.21
C VAL A 3 3.17 8.90 -0.94
N LEU A 4 4.26 9.31 -0.31
CA LEU A 4 4.28 10.33 0.74
C LEU A 4 4.85 11.62 0.15
N GLU A 5 4.11 12.68 0.31
CA GLU A 5 4.47 13.98 -0.24
C GLU A 5 4.56 15.01 0.89
N ASN A 6 5.65 15.74 0.92
CA ASN A 6 5.83 16.85 1.84
C ASN A 6 5.73 18.16 1.07
N ASN A 7 4.73 18.96 1.42
CA ASN A 7 4.45 20.25 0.79
C ASN A 7 4.99 21.46 1.58
N GLN A 8 5.78 21.22 2.63
CA GLN A 8 6.31 22.32 3.46
C GLN A 8 7.67 22.80 2.95
N GLU A 9 7.75 24.09 2.72
CA GLU A 9 9.02 24.81 2.54
C GLU A 9 9.65 25.05 3.92
N GLU A 10 10.90 24.60 4.10
CA GLU A 10 11.77 24.90 5.23
C GLU A 10 11.39 24.34 6.61
N THR A 11 11.55 23.04 6.81
CA THR A 11 11.73 22.49 8.14
C THR A 11 13.10 21.85 8.29
N MET A 12 13.66 21.83 9.53
CA MET A 12 14.92 21.13 9.79
C MET A 12 14.73 19.64 9.54
N VAL A 13 15.31 19.14 8.45
CA VAL A 13 15.27 17.74 8.04
C VAL A 13 16.42 16.98 8.73
N LYS A 14 16.10 15.91 9.45
CA LYS A 14 17.10 14.97 9.96
C LYS A 14 17.07 13.72 9.09
N THR A 15 18.17 13.44 8.41
CA THR A 15 18.33 12.23 7.61
C THR A 15 19.48 11.38 8.11
N SER A 16 19.29 10.05 8.10
CA SER A 16 20.34 9.07 8.32
C SER A 16 20.12 7.93 7.33
N GLU A 17 20.96 6.89 7.35
CA GLU A 17 20.79 5.72 6.50
C GLU A 17 19.44 5.02 6.72
N THR A 18 18.85 5.12 7.92
CA THR A 18 17.65 4.41 8.34
C THR A 18 16.49 5.28 8.75
N SER A 19 16.62 6.61 8.75
CA SER A 19 15.52 7.47 9.19
C SER A 19 15.47 8.81 8.46
N TYR A 20 14.26 9.35 8.39
CA TYR A 20 13.95 10.68 7.92
C TYR A 20 12.97 11.31 8.90
N GLU A 21 13.20 12.55 9.28
CA GLU A 21 12.27 13.29 10.14
C GLU A 21 12.25 14.76 9.77
N ASP A 22 11.06 15.30 9.60
CA ASP A 22 10.79 16.73 9.59
C ASP A 22 9.67 17.00 10.62
N GLY A 23 9.10 18.18 10.70
CA GLY A 23 8.05 18.47 11.68
C GLY A 23 6.72 17.75 11.44
N GLU A 24 6.53 17.15 10.26
CA GLU A 24 5.26 16.59 9.80
C GLU A 24 5.32 15.09 9.52
N ILE A 25 6.47 14.58 9.10
CA ILE A 25 6.67 13.19 8.68
C ILE A 25 7.85 12.60 9.43
N SER A 26 7.66 11.43 10.02
CA SER A 26 8.73 10.63 10.63
C SER A 26 8.74 9.25 9.97
N ILE A 27 9.88 8.84 9.41
CA ILE A 27 10.05 7.55 8.75
C ILE A 27 11.28 6.87 9.31
N THR A 28 11.12 5.61 9.73
CA THR A 28 12.22 4.73 10.10
C THR A 28 12.25 3.55 9.16
N LEU A 29 13.38 3.34 8.50
CA LEU A 29 13.59 2.21 7.60
C LEU A 29 14.38 1.13 8.33
N THR A 30 13.86 -0.10 8.31
CA THR A 30 14.48 -1.25 8.94
C THR A 30 14.52 -2.42 7.96
N GLU A 31 15.66 -3.10 7.89
CA GLU A 31 15.80 -4.34 7.14
C GLU A 31 15.71 -5.52 8.10
N TYR A 32 14.88 -6.50 7.73
CA TYR A 32 14.74 -7.78 8.45
C TYR A 32 15.14 -8.93 7.53
N ARG A 33 15.52 -10.04 8.15
CA ARG A 33 15.73 -11.28 7.42
C ARG A 33 14.94 -12.40 8.06
N GLU A 34 13.91 -12.87 7.34
CA GLU A 34 13.06 -13.99 7.76
C GLU A 34 12.72 -14.84 6.53
N GLU A 35 12.51 -16.15 6.73
CA GLU A 35 12.15 -17.09 5.67
C GLU A 35 13.09 -17.00 4.46
N ASP A 36 14.40 -16.92 4.71
CA ASP A 36 15.44 -16.73 3.70
C ASP A 36 15.17 -15.56 2.73
N THR A 37 14.60 -14.47 3.27
CA THR A 37 14.16 -13.33 2.49
C THR A 37 14.51 -12.02 3.18
N SER A 38 15.01 -11.06 2.42
CA SER A 38 15.20 -9.69 2.90
C SER A 38 13.87 -8.93 2.84
N ILE A 39 13.48 -8.34 3.97
CA ILE A 39 12.24 -7.61 4.14
C ILE A 39 12.57 -6.18 4.59
N TYR A 40 12.07 -5.21 3.86
CA TYR A 40 12.29 -3.79 4.13
C TYR A 40 11.01 -3.18 4.67
N VAL A 41 11.09 -2.55 5.82
CA VAL A 41 9.95 -1.93 6.49
C VAL A 41 10.19 -0.44 6.62
N ALA A 42 9.26 0.36 6.13
CA ALA A 42 9.17 1.79 6.45
C ALA A 42 8.09 1.97 7.51
N ASP A 43 8.47 2.37 8.70
CA ASP A 43 7.57 2.77 9.78
C ASP A 43 7.35 4.27 9.67
N ILE A 44 6.08 4.68 9.49
CA ILE A 44 5.72 6.02 9.07
C ILE A 44 4.73 6.61 10.05
N VAL A 45 5.07 7.76 10.62
CA VAL A 45 4.15 8.55 11.46
C VAL A 45 3.93 9.89 10.80
N LEU A 46 2.66 10.25 10.56
CA LEU A 46 2.25 11.48 9.92
C LEU A 46 1.54 12.39 10.90
N SER A 47 1.72 13.70 10.76
CA SER A 47 0.95 14.70 11.52
C SER A 47 -0.43 14.95 10.91
N SER A 48 -0.63 14.59 9.63
CA SER A 48 -1.87 14.79 8.89
C SER A 48 -2.03 13.73 7.81
N PRO A 49 -3.27 13.29 7.53
CA PRO A 49 -3.53 12.32 6.46
C PRO A 49 -3.23 12.86 5.06
N GLU A 50 -3.12 14.15 4.87
CA GLU A 50 -2.85 14.78 3.57
C GLU A 50 -1.49 14.41 2.96
N TYR A 51 -0.56 13.89 3.77
CA TYR A 51 0.77 13.48 3.31
C TYR A 51 0.79 12.09 2.68
N LEU A 52 -0.29 11.31 2.84
CA LEU A 52 -0.45 9.98 2.21
C LEU A 52 -1.28 10.13 0.94
N LYS A 53 -0.65 9.96 -0.21
CA LYS A 53 -1.26 10.17 -1.52
C LYS A 53 -0.95 9.05 -2.49
N THR A 54 -1.64 9.07 -3.63
CA THR A 54 -1.37 8.20 -4.77
C THR A 54 -0.89 9.03 -5.97
N ALA A 55 -0.20 8.37 -6.90
CA ALA A 55 0.24 8.98 -8.13
C ALA A 55 0.12 7.98 -9.29
N PHE A 56 -0.22 8.49 -10.48
CA PHE A 56 -0.32 7.69 -11.69
C PHE A 56 1.01 7.62 -12.44
N ALA A 57 1.25 6.50 -13.13
CA ALA A 57 2.27 6.41 -14.15
C ALA A 57 2.05 7.49 -15.21
N GLN A 58 3.13 8.20 -15.60
CA GLN A 58 3.09 9.32 -16.55
C GLN A 58 2.08 10.42 -16.17
N ASN A 59 1.77 10.53 -14.88
CA ASN A 59 0.82 11.49 -14.31
C ASN A 59 -0.56 11.46 -15.00
N SER A 60 -0.99 10.31 -15.50
CA SER A 60 -2.28 10.17 -16.19
C SER A 60 -2.95 8.84 -15.92
N TYR A 61 -4.27 8.88 -15.77
CA TYR A 61 -5.11 7.70 -15.73
C TYR A 61 -5.18 7.07 -17.13
N GLY A 62 -4.93 5.78 -17.22
CA GLY A 62 -5.01 5.08 -18.50
C GLY A 62 -4.76 3.59 -18.39
N LYS A 63 -5.22 2.87 -19.43
CA LYS A 63 -5.03 1.42 -19.54
C LYS A 63 -3.61 1.12 -20.02
N ASN A 64 -2.93 0.23 -19.32
CA ASN A 64 -1.55 -0.20 -19.64
C ASN A 64 -0.52 0.94 -19.70
N VAL A 65 -0.75 2.02 -18.97
CA VAL A 65 0.24 3.08 -18.78
C VAL A 65 1.20 2.63 -17.68
N THR A 66 2.49 2.59 -17.97
CA THR A 66 3.52 2.13 -17.04
C THR A 66 4.64 3.14 -16.86
N GLU A 67 5.21 3.17 -15.67
CA GLU A 67 6.37 3.97 -15.31
C GLU A 67 7.01 3.36 -14.07
N LYS A 68 8.32 3.49 -13.90
CA LYS A 68 8.98 3.02 -12.68
C LYS A 68 8.54 3.84 -11.48
N THR A 69 8.37 3.17 -10.33
CA THR A 69 7.99 3.82 -9.06
C THR A 69 8.91 4.99 -8.71
N SER A 70 10.22 4.84 -8.91
CA SER A 70 11.19 5.91 -8.66
C SER A 70 10.99 7.13 -9.57
N GLU A 71 10.57 6.92 -10.81
CA GLU A 71 10.29 8.00 -11.76
C GLU A 71 8.99 8.72 -11.41
N ILE A 72 7.95 7.98 -11.02
CA ILE A 72 6.68 8.54 -10.52
C ILE A 72 6.96 9.38 -9.27
N ALA A 73 7.69 8.84 -8.31
CA ALA A 73 8.04 9.54 -7.06
C ALA A 73 8.80 10.84 -7.33
N GLY A 74 9.77 10.81 -8.24
CA GLY A 74 10.51 12.01 -8.64
C GLY A 74 9.62 13.07 -9.29
N GLY A 75 8.63 12.65 -10.09
CA GLY A 75 7.70 13.56 -10.77
C GLY A 75 6.76 14.31 -9.82
N VAL A 76 6.50 13.77 -8.62
CA VAL A 76 5.61 14.38 -7.61
C VAL A 76 6.36 14.79 -6.33
N ASN A 77 7.69 14.79 -6.35
CA ASN A 77 8.55 15.14 -5.21
C ASN A 77 8.24 14.32 -3.95
N ALA A 78 7.96 13.04 -4.10
CA ALA A 78 7.70 12.14 -2.99
C ALA A 78 8.96 11.86 -2.19
N ILE A 79 8.83 11.76 -0.87
CA ILE A 79 9.90 11.36 0.04
C ILE A 79 10.08 9.85 0.01
N LEU A 80 8.97 9.12 -0.09
CA LEU A 80 8.91 7.66 -0.09
C LEU A 80 7.77 7.21 -0.99
N ALA A 81 7.98 6.13 -1.72
CA ALA A 81 6.95 5.54 -2.57
C ALA A 81 7.07 4.03 -2.64
N ILE A 82 5.94 3.35 -2.79
CA ILE A 82 5.84 1.92 -3.08
C ILE A 82 4.86 1.68 -4.23
N ASN A 83 4.88 0.49 -4.79
CA ASN A 83 3.88 0.07 -5.77
C ASN A 83 2.47 0.13 -5.17
N GLY A 84 1.49 0.45 -5.99
CA GLY A 84 0.09 0.37 -5.63
C GLY A 84 -0.57 -0.89 -6.20
N ASP A 85 -1.74 -0.74 -6.78
CA ASP A 85 -2.38 -1.78 -7.59
C ASP A 85 -1.98 -1.63 -9.07
N TYR A 86 -2.44 -2.55 -9.92
CA TYR A 86 -2.24 -2.41 -11.36
C TYR A 86 -3.58 -2.25 -12.09
N TYR A 87 -4.34 -1.23 -11.71
CA TYR A 87 -5.65 -0.93 -12.24
C TYR A 87 -5.69 -0.88 -13.78
N GLY A 88 -4.61 -0.51 -14.41
CA GLY A 88 -4.52 -0.40 -15.87
C GLY A 88 -4.50 -1.74 -16.61
N ALA A 89 -4.23 -2.85 -15.91
CA ALA A 89 -4.31 -4.21 -16.44
C ALA A 89 -5.67 -4.86 -16.18
N GLN A 90 -6.51 -4.23 -15.36
CA GLN A 90 -7.86 -4.69 -15.00
C GLN A 90 -8.91 -3.94 -15.82
N GLU A 91 -10.02 -4.61 -16.15
CA GLU A 91 -11.15 -3.99 -16.83
C GLU A 91 -12.19 -3.44 -15.86
N LYS A 92 -12.28 -4.03 -14.68
CA LYS A 92 -13.20 -3.68 -13.59
C LYS A 92 -12.44 -3.48 -12.29
N GLY A 93 -13.13 -3.03 -11.28
CA GLY A 93 -12.59 -2.70 -9.98
C GLY A 93 -12.59 -1.19 -9.75
N TYR A 94 -12.82 -0.78 -8.51
CA TYR A 94 -12.92 0.63 -8.18
C TYR A 94 -11.55 1.32 -8.26
N VAL A 95 -11.50 2.51 -8.85
CA VAL A 95 -10.32 3.36 -8.88
C VAL A 95 -10.70 4.74 -8.39
N LEU A 96 -10.32 5.05 -7.16
CA LEU A 96 -10.44 6.37 -6.54
C LEU A 96 -9.04 6.82 -6.15
N ARG A 97 -8.63 7.98 -6.64
CA ARG A 97 -7.29 8.52 -6.40
C ARG A 97 -7.37 9.99 -6.03
N ASN A 98 -6.82 10.32 -4.87
CA ASN A 98 -6.79 11.69 -4.35
C ASN A 98 -8.18 12.37 -4.40
N GLY A 99 -9.23 11.63 -4.05
CA GLY A 99 -10.60 12.11 -4.01
C GLY A 99 -11.34 12.16 -5.35
N THR A 100 -10.73 11.72 -6.44
CA THR A 100 -11.35 11.66 -7.76
C THR A 100 -11.66 10.23 -8.16
N LEU A 101 -12.91 9.95 -8.52
CA LEU A 101 -13.37 8.64 -8.94
C LEU A 101 -13.14 8.46 -10.44
N TYR A 102 -12.30 7.50 -10.81
CA TYR A 102 -11.95 7.19 -12.20
C TYR A 102 -12.66 5.97 -12.75
N ARG A 103 -12.98 5.01 -11.90
CA ARG A 103 -13.68 3.78 -12.30
C ARG A 103 -14.54 3.29 -11.14
N SER A 104 -15.81 2.99 -11.42
CA SER A 104 -16.80 2.59 -10.42
C SER A 104 -17.49 1.26 -10.73
N GLU A 105 -17.00 0.52 -11.72
CA GLU A 105 -17.53 -0.78 -12.07
C GLU A 105 -16.98 -1.85 -11.14
N ALA A 106 -17.88 -2.55 -10.42
CA ALA A 106 -17.50 -3.57 -9.45
C ALA A 106 -16.99 -4.84 -10.12
N GLU A 107 -15.94 -5.43 -9.54
CA GLU A 107 -15.42 -6.75 -9.86
C GLU A 107 -15.95 -7.77 -8.85
N GLU A 108 -16.49 -8.89 -9.34
CA GLU A 108 -16.96 -9.96 -8.49
C GLU A 108 -15.81 -10.56 -7.67
N GLY A 109 -16.03 -10.74 -6.37
CA GLY A 109 -15.03 -11.31 -5.45
C GLY A 109 -13.87 -10.40 -5.07
N GLN A 110 -13.91 -9.15 -5.50
CA GLN A 110 -12.83 -8.19 -5.19
C GLN A 110 -13.03 -7.56 -3.82
N GLU A 111 -11.99 -7.66 -2.98
CA GLU A 111 -11.84 -6.88 -1.77
C GLU A 111 -10.93 -5.68 -2.03
N ASP A 112 -11.31 -4.52 -1.54
CA ASP A 112 -10.54 -3.29 -1.71
C ASP A 112 -10.00 -2.78 -0.38
N LEU A 113 -8.87 -2.08 -0.46
CA LEU A 113 -8.42 -1.18 0.59
C LEU A 113 -8.99 0.21 0.31
N VAL A 114 -9.75 0.72 1.28
CA VAL A 114 -10.27 2.08 1.28
C VAL A 114 -9.48 2.90 2.29
N ILE A 115 -8.95 4.04 1.86
CA ILE A 115 -8.29 5.01 2.73
C ILE A 115 -9.18 6.25 2.76
N TYR A 116 -9.67 6.59 3.95
CA TYR A 116 -10.52 7.76 4.16
C TYR A 116 -9.72 9.04 4.31
N GLU A 117 -10.39 10.17 4.17
CA GLU A 117 -9.75 11.49 4.30
C GLU A 117 -9.18 11.77 5.69
N ASP A 118 -9.63 11.04 6.73
CA ASP A 118 -9.02 11.09 8.07
C ASP A 118 -7.79 10.17 8.21
N GLY A 119 -7.43 9.46 7.16
CA GLY A 119 -6.28 8.55 7.13
C GLY A 119 -6.57 7.13 7.61
N SER A 120 -7.80 6.81 7.99
CA SER A 120 -8.20 5.46 8.42
C SER A 120 -8.32 4.50 7.24
N PHE A 121 -8.14 3.21 7.52
CA PHE A 121 -8.24 2.12 6.56
C PHE A 121 -9.48 1.29 6.80
N GLU A 122 -10.07 0.79 5.73
CA GLU A 122 -11.14 -0.19 5.78
C GLU A 122 -11.01 -1.17 4.61
N ILE A 123 -11.25 -2.45 4.87
CA ILE A 123 -11.32 -3.48 3.84
C ILE A 123 -12.79 -3.75 3.53
N LEU A 124 -13.15 -3.62 2.27
CA LEU A 124 -14.54 -3.80 1.81
C LEU A 124 -14.61 -4.63 0.54
N SER A 125 -15.70 -5.39 0.41
CA SER A 125 -16.04 -6.07 -0.84
C SER A 125 -16.74 -5.09 -1.78
N GLU A 126 -16.34 -5.08 -3.06
CA GLU A 126 -16.98 -4.26 -4.09
C GLU A 126 -18.44 -4.65 -4.34
N GLU A 127 -18.83 -5.86 -3.99
CA GLU A 127 -20.23 -6.31 -4.11
C GLU A 127 -21.13 -5.77 -3.00
N SER A 128 -20.57 -5.27 -1.89
CA SER A 128 -21.32 -4.82 -0.73
C SER A 128 -21.62 -3.32 -0.70
N VAL A 129 -20.88 -2.51 -1.44
CA VAL A 129 -20.97 -1.05 -1.41
C VAL A 129 -20.53 -0.48 -2.76
N THR A 130 -21.16 0.60 -3.21
CA THR A 130 -20.75 1.28 -4.44
C THR A 130 -19.58 2.23 -4.19
N ALA A 131 -18.80 2.51 -5.23
CA ALA A 131 -17.71 3.46 -5.13
C ALA A 131 -18.21 4.88 -4.82
N GLU A 132 -19.37 5.24 -5.37
CA GLU A 132 -20.04 6.53 -5.12
C GLU A 132 -20.43 6.68 -3.64
N GLU A 133 -20.96 5.63 -3.02
CA GLU A 133 -21.30 5.62 -1.59
C GLU A 133 -20.04 5.80 -0.73
N LEU A 134 -18.94 5.13 -1.10
CA LEU A 134 -17.66 5.29 -0.39
C LEU A 134 -17.13 6.72 -0.50
N LEU A 135 -17.23 7.32 -1.68
CA LEU A 135 -16.81 8.71 -1.89
C LEU A 135 -17.63 9.66 -1.02
N GLU A 136 -18.95 9.46 -0.92
CA GLU A 136 -19.84 10.24 -0.05
C GLU A 136 -19.48 10.07 1.44
N GLN A 137 -18.97 8.91 1.83
CA GLN A 137 -18.53 8.62 3.19
C GLN A 137 -17.15 9.16 3.51
N GLY A 138 -16.49 9.85 2.58
CA GLY A 138 -15.19 10.46 2.79
C GLY A 138 -14.01 9.61 2.33
N ALA A 139 -14.22 8.60 1.49
CA ALA A 139 -13.12 7.86 0.89
C ALA A 139 -12.26 8.77 0.02
N GLN A 140 -10.94 8.67 0.16
CA GLN A 140 -9.95 9.44 -0.58
C GLN A 140 -9.23 8.58 -1.61
N GLU A 141 -8.94 7.33 -1.26
CA GLU A 141 -8.26 6.35 -2.09
C GLU A 141 -9.01 5.01 -2.02
N ILE A 142 -9.15 4.34 -3.16
CA ILE A 142 -9.60 2.93 -3.22
C ILE A 142 -8.62 2.18 -4.10
N LEU A 143 -8.00 1.15 -3.52
CA LEU A 143 -7.04 0.27 -4.18
C LEU A 143 -7.65 -1.11 -4.34
N SER A 144 -7.61 -1.64 -5.57
CA SER A 144 -8.18 -2.94 -5.93
C SER A 144 -7.07 -3.89 -6.36
N PHE A 145 -6.56 -4.68 -5.45
CA PHE A 145 -5.56 -5.71 -5.71
C PHE A 145 -5.75 -6.87 -4.74
N GLY A 146 -5.20 -6.80 -3.56
CA GLY A 146 -5.38 -7.77 -2.49
C GLY A 146 -4.56 -9.04 -2.60
N PRO A 147 -4.91 -10.00 -1.77
CA PRO A 147 -6.01 -9.93 -0.78
C PRO A 147 -5.68 -9.08 0.44
N ALA A 148 -6.68 -8.87 1.30
CA ALA A 148 -6.47 -8.37 2.64
C ALA A 148 -5.60 -9.37 3.42
N LEU A 149 -4.62 -8.87 4.14
CA LEU A 149 -3.69 -9.69 4.93
C LEU A 149 -4.11 -9.76 6.40
N ILE A 150 -4.52 -8.63 6.94
CA ILE A 150 -4.94 -8.48 8.33
C ILE A 150 -6.15 -7.56 8.37
N GLU A 151 -7.17 -7.94 9.13
CA GLU A 151 -8.34 -7.12 9.42
C GLU A 151 -8.57 -7.10 10.94
N ASN A 152 -8.65 -5.91 11.53
CA ASN A 152 -8.87 -5.72 12.96
C ASN A 152 -7.92 -6.56 13.84
N GLY A 153 -6.65 -6.61 13.49
CA GLY A 153 -5.62 -7.33 14.21
C GLY A 153 -5.59 -8.84 13.99
N THR A 154 -6.48 -9.38 13.14
CA THR A 154 -6.58 -10.81 12.86
C THR A 154 -6.14 -11.10 11.43
N ILE A 155 -5.29 -12.11 11.24
CA ILE A 155 -4.87 -12.57 9.91
C ILE A 155 -6.10 -13.00 9.12
N ALA A 156 -6.27 -12.40 7.94
CA ALA A 156 -7.42 -12.62 7.05
C ALA A 156 -7.12 -13.57 5.90
N VAL A 157 -5.84 -13.72 5.54
CA VAL A 157 -5.41 -14.58 4.44
C VAL A 157 -5.19 -16.00 4.94
N THR A 158 -5.51 -16.99 4.09
CA THR A 158 -5.29 -18.41 4.36
C THR A 158 -4.41 -19.03 3.28
N GLU A 159 -3.96 -20.28 3.47
CA GLU A 159 -3.22 -21.02 2.42
C GLU A 159 -4.06 -21.20 1.17
N GLU A 160 -5.38 -21.23 1.28
CA GLU A 160 -6.30 -21.34 0.14
C GLU A 160 -6.30 -20.09 -0.74
N ASP A 161 -5.99 -18.92 -0.18
CA ASP A 161 -5.88 -17.66 -0.93
C ASP A 161 -4.64 -17.64 -1.85
N GLU A 162 -3.73 -18.57 -1.67
CA GLU A 162 -2.48 -18.68 -2.43
C GLU A 162 -2.57 -19.72 -3.57
N VAL A 163 -3.74 -19.87 -4.18
CA VAL A 163 -3.97 -20.83 -5.24
C VAL A 163 -3.29 -20.41 -6.55
N GLY A 164 -2.64 -21.37 -7.22
CA GLY A 164 -2.00 -21.15 -8.52
C GLY A 164 -0.65 -20.43 -8.41
N LYS A 165 -0.42 -19.45 -9.26
CA LYS A 165 0.86 -18.71 -9.31
C LYS A 165 1.15 -17.91 -8.02
N ALA A 166 0.13 -17.59 -7.27
CA ALA A 166 0.27 -16.88 -6.01
C ALA A 166 0.84 -17.74 -4.88
N MET A 167 0.83 -19.06 -5.02
CA MET A 167 1.42 -19.99 -4.03
C MET A 167 2.94 -19.91 -3.97
N ALA A 168 3.58 -19.44 -5.04
CA ALA A 168 5.03 -19.34 -5.05
C ALA A 168 5.48 -18.21 -4.11
N SER A 169 6.60 -18.41 -3.44
CA SER A 169 7.31 -17.36 -2.76
C SER A 169 7.69 -16.29 -3.79
N ASN A 170 7.22 -15.07 -3.57
CA ASN A 170 7.33 -13.96 -4.53
C ASN A 170 7.88 -12.71 -3.85
N PRO A 171 8.41 -11.75 -4.63
CA PRO A 171 8.54 -10.39 -4.13
C PRO A 171 7.15 -9.86 -3.73
N ARG A 172 7.08 -9.12 -2.65
CA ARG A 172 5.80 -8.59 -2.13
C ARG A 172 5.91 -7.12 -1.82
N THR A 173 4.79 -6.43 -1.95
CA THR A 173 4.59 -5.07 -1.47
C THR A 173 3.28 -5.04 -0.70
N ALA A 174 3.29 -4.45 0.48
CA ALA A 174 2.10 -4.31 1.30
C ALA A 174 2.07 -2.99 2.04
N ILE A 175 0.88 -2.56 2.39
CA ILE A 175 0.63 -1.39 3.23
C ILE A 175 -0.17 -1.82 4.45
N GLY A 176 0.13 -1.22 5.60
CA GLY A 176 -0.61 -1.46 6.82
C GLY A 176 -0.75 -0.21 7.66
N ILE A 177 -1.72 -0.25 8.57
CA ILE A 177 -1.93 0.76 9.59
C ILE A 177 -1.79 0.09 10.96
N ILE A 178 -0.98 0.70 11.83
CA ILE A 178 -0.79 0.24 13.22
C ILE A 178 -1.78 0.95 14.14
N ASP A 179 -1.85 2.26 14.00
CA ASP A 179 -2.71 3.15 14.77
C ASP A 179 -2.99 4.40 13.93
N ASN A 180 -3.75 5.34 14.46
CA ASN A 180 -4.09 6.57 13.77
C ASN A 180 -2.84 7.29 13.25
N LEU A 181 -2.78 7.54 11.93
CA LEU A 181 -1.66 8.18 11.23
C LEU A 181 -0.29 7.50 11.42
N HIS A 182 -0.31 6.23 11.82
CA HIS A 182 0.87 5.40 11.96
C HIS A 182 0.79 4.21 11.01
N TYR A 183 1.56 4.26 9.94
CA TYR A 183 1.53 3.31 8.83
C TYR A 183 2.83 2.54 8.70
N VAL A 184 2.76 1.40 8.02
CA VAL A 184 3.95 0.67 7.56
C VAL A 184 3.83 0.38 6.07
N PHE A 185 4.93 0.57 5.36
CA PHE A 185 5.13 0.03 4.02
C PHE A 185 6.11 -1.12 4.14
N VAL A 186 5.75 -2.27 3.58
CA VAL A 186 6.56 -3.48 3.61
C VAL A 186 6.87 -3.93 2.19
N VAL A 187 8.15 -4.09 1.90
CA VAL A 187 8.62 -4.61 0.61
C VAL A 187 9.55 -5.77 0.88
N SER A 188 9.32 -6.91 0.26
CA SER A 188 10.21 -8.06 0.33
C SER A 188 10.73 -8.42 -1.06
N ASP A 189 12.00 -8.78 -1.13
CA ASP A 189 12.60 -9.36 -2.31
C ASP A 189 12.10 -10.80 -2.49
N GLY A 190 12.26 -11.34 -3.68
CA GLY A 190 11.90 -12.72 -3.96
C GLY A 190 12.44 -13.19 -5.30
N ARG A 191 12.43 -14.52 -5.48
CA ARG A 191 12.91 -15.17 -6.70
C ARG A 191 14.34 -14.82 -7.08
N THR A 192 15.20 -14.57 -6.07
CA THR A 192 16.64 -14.32 -6.23
C THR A 192 17.43 -15.39 -5.47
N GLU A 193 18.74 -15.50 -5.73
CA GLU A 193 19.63 -16.41 -4.99
C GLU A 193 19.73 -16.03 -3.51
N GLU A 194 19.59 -14.74 -3.20
CA GLU A 194 19.72 -14.18 -1.85
C GLU A 194 18.40 -14.16 -1.08
N SER A 195 17.26 -14.18 -1.79
CA SER A 195 15.92 -14.09 -1.19
C SER A 195 14.94 -14.96 -1.96
N GLU A 196 14.33 -15.93 -1.26
CA GLU A 196 13.29 -16.78 -1.84
C GLU A 196 12.00 -16.03 -2.10
N GLY A 197 11.66 -15.09 -1.23
CA GLY A 197 10.40 -14.37 -1.22
C GLY A 197 9.44 -14.91 -0.16
N LEU A 198 8.31 -14.26 0.00
CA LEU A 198 7.31 -14.60 1.00
C LEU A 198 6.02 -15.08 0.33
N SER A 199 5.37 -16.07 0.97
CA SER A 199 3.96 -16.35 0.72
C SER A 199 3.09 -15.23 1.31
N LEU A 200 1.83 -15.18 0.91
CA LEU A 200 0.88 -14.21 1.48
C LEU A 200 0.70 -14.41 2.99
N LEU A 201 0.63 -15.68 3.43
CA LEU A 201 0.50 -16.00 4.86
C LEU A 201 1.74 -15.58 5.64
N GLU A 202 2.94 -15.87 5.13
CA GLU A 202 4.20 -15.44 5.74
C GLU A 202 4.28 -13.90 5.86
N LEU A 203 3.85 -13.19 4.82
CA LEU A 203 3.78 -11.73 4.83
C LEU A 203 2.79 -11.23 5.89
N ALA A 204 1.61 -11.84 5.98
CA ALA A 204 0.60 -11.51 6.99
C ALA A 204 1.12 -11.76 8.41
N GLU A 205 1.76 -12.90 8.66
CA GLU A 205 2.35 -13.23 9.96
C GLU A 205 3.46 -12.25 10.35
N PHE A 206 4.30 -11.87 9.39
CA PHE A 206 5.33 -10.87 9.61
C PHE A 206 4.74 -9.52 10.02
N MET A 207 3.71 -9.06 9.31
CA MET A 207 3.05 -7.78 9.61
C MET A 207 2.27 -7.82 10.92
N GLU A 208 1.68 -8.98 11.26
CA GLU A 208 1.06 -9.18 12.59
C GLU A 208 2.10 -8.98 13.70
N GLY A 209 3.30 -9.51 13.52
CA GLY A 209 4.42 -9.33 14.45
C GLY A 209 4.85 -7.87 14.60
N LEU A 210 4.61 -7.02 13.63
CA LEU A 210 4.85 -5.57 13.70
C LEU A 210 3.74 -4.81 14.44
N GLY A 211 2.65 -5.48 14.82
CA GLY A 211 1.51 -4.84 15.48
C GLY A 211 0.51 -4.18 14.53
N VAL A 212 0.51 -4.57 13.26
CA VAL A 212 -0.40 -4.01 12.25
C VAL A 212 -1.82 -4.45 12.53
N GLU A 213 -2.76 -3.51 12.51
CA GLU A 213 -4.19 -3.76 12.71
C GLU A 213 -4.90 -4.11 11.40
N THR A 214 -4.61 -3.39 10.32
CA THR A 214 -5.16 -3.65 9.00
C THR A 214 -4.04 -3.61 7.97
N ALA A 215 -3.93 -4.63 7.13
CA ALA A 215 -2.91 -4.74 6.10
C ALA A 215 -3.48 -5.27 4.80
N TYR A 216 -2.94 -4.77 3.69
CA TYR A 216 -3.41 -5.07 2.35
C TYR A 216 -2.23 -5.33 1.41
N ASN A 217 -2.33 -6.41 0.63
CA ASN A 217 -1.32 -6.78 -0.35
C ASN A 217 -1.47 -5.94 -1.62
N LEU A 218 -0.35 -5.43 -2.12
CA LEU A 218 -0.25 -4.63 -3.33
C LEU A 218 0.60 -5.34 -4.39
N ASP A 219 0.72 -4.74 -5.57
CA ASP A 219 1.54 -5.28 -6.65
C ASP A 219 3.02 -5.26 -6.27
N GLY A 220 3.61 -6.43 -6.25
CA GLY A 220 4.99 -6.64 -5.80
C GLY A 220 6.06 -6.48 -6.86
#